data_375c5fbac828cb174db6db885d00a9da
#
_entry.id   375c5fbac828cb174db6db885d00a9da
#
_cell.length_a   1.000
_cell.length_b   1.000
_cell.length_c   1.000
_cell.angle_alpha   90.00
_cell.angle_beta   90.00
_cell.angle_gamma   90.00
#
_symmetry.space_group_name_H-M   'P 1'
#
loop_
_entity.id
_entity.type
_entity.pdbx_description
1 polymer ?
#
loop_
_entity_poly.entity_id
_entity_poly.type
_entity_poly.pdbx_seq_one_letter_code
_entity_poly.pdbx_strand_id
1 'polypeptide(L)'
;MIYFLSGLPRSGSTVLSSLLNQHPQVHSTPTSGLIDILGSVCTTWESSPTTVAQGGEKEEAYRMLRSVIDAKYKDVKKSVIIDKSRGWVNPQIMETMTKVLGHHPKIIATVRSTADCAASFVRVAKPNDVSEFLRSSQLIQHLKSSYAELKNGYDSAPNNILFIDYDDLIQSPQEQLNLIHKFLGLDPFEYDFGNIDTKVVAEKDDAAWGIPNLHTISPRLGYQHNQDSRKILAQHFDSYDQPKFWKGEVRDYKKKKIDHSVALSMKGEFGESYKLLCEAQKENPLCNKIAFNMGWYALRQGRLQEGMEGLARGRYENCFGNPRPPVPTPMWDGKSMGTILYYLEGGIGDQIHALKYIKDMNRRGCDIIVACSAELFPIVKCCIGVKMIIEHSAAGGVYHDFWVPAMSVLIPLGYEYKDINGS
;
A
#
# COMPACT_ATOMS: atom_id res chain seq x y z
N MET A 1 5.19 6.62 -29.53
CA MET A 1 5.65 5.51 -28.65
C MET A 1 5.23 5.78 -27.22
N ILE A 2 4.88 4.75 -26.45
CA ILE A 2 4.55 4.89 -25.02
C ILE A 2 5.53 4.12 -24.16
N TYR A 3 5.99 4.74 -23.08
CA TYR A 3 6.84 4.24 -22.02
C TYR A 3 6.21 4.55 -20.66
N PHE A 4 6.76 4.05 -19.58
CA PHE A 4 6.15 4.13 -18.27
C PHE A 4 7.11 4.70 -17.23
N LEU A 5 6.54 5.45 -16.28
CA LEU A 5 7.24 5.96 -15.11
C LEU A 5 6.60 5.39 -13.85
N SER A 6 7.40 4.73 -13.04
CA SER A 6 7.01 4.16 -11.76
C SER A 6 7.96 4.65 -10.66
N GLY A 7 7.92 4.01 -9.51
CA GLY A 7 8.88 4.22 -8.43
C GLY A 7 8.26 4.33 -7.06
N LEU A 8 9.12 4.57 -6.08
CA LEU A 8 8.69 4.73 -4.69
C LEU A 8 7.97 6.08 -4.49
N PRO A 9 6.98 6.15 -3.60
CA PRO A 9 6.42 7.44 -3.22
C PRO A 9 7.51 8.31 -2.57
N ARG A 10 7.49 9.61 -2.85
CA ARG A 10 8.48 10.58 -2.36
C ARG A 10 9.93 10.39 -2.88
N SER A 11 10.10 9.69 -3.98
CA SER A 11 11.39 9.47 -4.64
C SER A 11 11.70 10.44 -5.80
N GLY A 12 10.94 11.53 -5.94
CA GLY A 12 11.21 12.56 -6.94
C GLY A 12 10.57 12.33 -8.31
N SER A 13 9.63 11.39 -8.45
CA SER A 13 8.98 11.08 -9.74
C SER A 13 8.25 12.27 -10.37
N THR A 14 7.68 13.19 -9.58
CA THR A 14 7.05 14.41 -10.08
C THR A 14 8.08 15.38 -10.66
N VAL A 15 9.21 15.56 -9.97
CA VAL A 15 10.34 16.37 -10.47
C VAL A 15 10.87 15.80 -11.76
N LEU A 16 11.09 14.47 -11.80
CA LEU A 16 11.58 13.81 -13.02
C LEU A 16 10.59 13.97 -14.18
N SER A 17 9.29 13.83 -13.94
CA SER A 17 8.27 14.04 -14.97
C SER A 17 8.31 15.47 -15.52
N SER A 18 8.46 16.48 -14.66
CA SER A 18 8.58 17.89 -15.08
C SER A 18 9.84 18.14 -15.88
N LEU A 19 10.98 17.57 -15.46
CA LEU A 19 12.22 17.67 -16.24
C LEU A 19 12.06 17.03 -17.62
N LEU A 20 11.55 15.82 -17.71
CA LEU A 20 11.35 15.12 -18.97
C LEU A 20 10.44 15.87 -19.94
N ASN A 21 9.50 16.67 -19.43
CA ASN A 21 8.63 17.52 -20.27
C ASN A 21 9.36 18.67 -20.97
N GLN A 22 10.58 19.05 -20.53
CA GLN A 22 11.40 20.02 -21.26
C GLN A 22 11.88 19.46 -22.61
N HIS A 23 12.05 18.14 -22.70
CA HIS A 23 12.45 17.50 -23.97
C HIS A 23 11.38 17.68 -25.06
N PRO A 24 11.76 18.12 -26.27
CA PRO A 24 10.78 18.44 -27.32
C PRO A 24 9.96 17.24 -27.77
N GLN A 25 10.49 16.06 -27.71
CA GLN A 25 9.81 14.81 -28.11
C GLN A 25 8.98 14.17 -27.00
N VAL A 26 9.15 14.53 -25.72
CA VAL A 26 8.60 13.80 -24.57
C VAL A 26 7.41 14.51 -23.95
N HIS A 27 6.30 13.80 -23.80
CA HIS A 27 5.17 14.14 -22.93
C HIS A 27 5.16 13.18 -21.73
N SER A 28 5.48 13.68 -20.56
CA SER A 28 5.44 12.91 -19.32
C SER A 28 4.29 13.39 -18.43
N THR A 29 3.45 12.46 -17.96
CA THR A 29 2.34 12.80 -17.06
C THR A 29 2.83 12.88 -15.61
N PRO A 30 2.39 13.83 -14.78
CA PRO A 30 2.74 13.92 -13.37
C PRO A 30 2.06 12.82 -12.54
N THR A 31 0.89 12.42 -12.96
CA THR A 31 0.07 11.31 -12.47
C THR A 31 -0.87 10.84 -13.57
N SER A 32 -1.33 9.60 -13.53
CA SER A 32 -2.24 9.05 -14.53
C SER A 32 -3.14 7.97 -13.93
N GLY A 33 -4.43 8.06 -14.20
CA GLY A 33 -5.41 7.01 -13.92
C GLY A 33 -5.53 5.98 -15.05
N LEU A 34 -4.61 5.95 -16.03
CA LEU A 34 -4.69 5.01 -17.14
C LEU A 34 -4.69 3.55 -16.66
N ILE A 35 -3.81 3.24 -15.72
CA ILE A 35 -3.69 1.88 -15.18
C ILE A 35 -4.99 1.39 -14.54
N ASP A 36 -5.73 2.27 -13.86
CA ASP A 36 -7.00 1.94 -13.21
C ASP A 36 -8.10 1.68 -14.25
N ILE A 37 -8.12 2.46 -15.32
CA ILE A 37 -9.05 2.27 -16.46
C ILE A 37 -8.76 0.93 -17.14
N LEU A 38 -7.49 0.65 -17.45
CA LEU A 38 -7.09 -0.62 -18.08
C LEU A 38 -7.42 -1.80 -17.17
N GLY A 39 -7.16 -1.69 -15.87
CA GLY A 39 -7.52 -2.70 -14.87
C GLY A 39 -9.03 -2.96 -14.81
N SER A 40 -9.84 -1.91 -14.87
CA SER A 40 -11.31 -2.02 -14.91
C SER A 40 -11.80 -2.73 -16.15
N VAL A 41 -11.19 -2.45 -17.32
CA VAL A 41 -11.52 -3.16 -18.57
C VAL A 41 -11.17 -4.63 -18.45
N CYS A 42 -9.98 -4.99 -17.95
CA CYS A 42 -9.57 -6.38 -17.74
C CYS A 42 -10.53 -7.11 -16.79
N THR A 43 -10.82 -6.52 -15.64
CA THR A 43 -11.71 -7.11 -14.64
C THR A 43 -13.12 -7.34 -15.21
N THR A 44 -13.67 -6.37 -15.92
CA THR A 44 -14.98 -6.49 -16.56
C THR A 44 -14.96 -7.57 -17.65
N TRP A 45 -13.91 -7.62 -18.44
CA TRP A 45 -13.75 -8.64 -19.50
C TRP A 45 -13.76 -10.06 -18.92
N GLU A 46 -13.07 -10.29 -17.81
CA GLU A 46 -12.91 -11.60 -17.17
C GLU A 46 -14.11 -12.02 -16.32
N SER A 47 -14.86 -11.07 -15.77
CA SER A 47 -15.91 -11.35 -14.79
C SER A 47 -17.34 -11.09 -15.29
N SER A 48 -17.56 -10.33 -16.38
CA SER A 48 -18.89 -10.08 -16.91
C SER A 48 -19.53 -11.37 -17.48
N PRO A 49 -20.69 -11.79 -16.96
CA PRO A 49 -21.36 -13.01 -17.45
C PRO A 49 -21.65 -12.97 -18.94
N THR A 50 -21.96 -11.80 -19.48
CA THR A 50 -22.23 -11.60 -20.91
C THR A 50 -20.96 -11.81 -21.75
N THR A 51 -19.85 -11.20 -21.35
CA THR A 51 -18.57 -11.30 -22.05
C THR A 51 -18.05 -12.74 -22.01
N VAL A 52 -18.14 -13.40 -20.85
CA VAL A 52 -17.75 -14.80 -20.67
C VAL A 52 -18.63 -15.73 -21.53
N ALA A 53 -19.96 -15.51 -21.56
CA ALA A 53 -20.88 -16.29 -22.35
C ALA A 53 -20.69 -16.13 -23.87
N GLN A 54 -20.19 -14.97 -24.31
CA GLN A 54 -19.86 -14.71 -25.73
C GLN A 54 -18.53 -15.35 -26.16
N GLY A 55 -17.78 -15.95 -25.21
CA GLY A 55 -16.49 -16.59 -25.50
C GLY A 55 -15.42 -15.62 -25.97
N GLY A 56 -15.40 -14.39 -25.41
CA GLY A 56 -14.50 -13.31 -25.80
C GLY A 56 -13.02 -13.73 -25.79
N GLU A 57 -12.35 -13.61 -26.91
CA GLU A 57 -10.93 -13.92 -27.06
C GLU A 57 -10.07 -12.88 -26.31
N LYS A 58 -9.02 -13.32 -25.63
CA LYS A 58 -8.10 -12.40 -24.92
C LYS A 58 -7.46 -11.36 -25.84
N GLU A 59 -7.22 -11.71 -27.09
CA GLU A 59 -6.71 -10.81 -28.14
C GLU A 59 -7.64 -9.64 -28.40
N GLU A 60 -8.95 -9.83 -28.30
CA GLU A 60 -9.93 -8.74 -28.41
C GLU A 60 -9.80 -7.77 -27.22
N ALA A 61 -9.67 -8.29 -26.00
CA ALA A 61 -9.41 -7.47 -24.83
C ALA A 61 -8.12 -6.65 -25.00
N TYR A 62 -7.04 -7.23 -25.49
CA TYR A 62 -5.79 -6.51 -25.73
C TYR A 62 -5.93 -5.39 -26.79
N ARG A 63 -6.71 -5.61 -27.84
CA ARG A 63 -7.04 -4.55 -28.83
C ARG A 63 -7.84 -3.42 -28.20
N MET A 64 -8.80 -3.74 -27.32
CA MET A 64 -9.57 -2.72 -26.59
C MET A 64 -8.67 -1.91 -25.68
N LEU A 65 -7.80 -2.56 -24.89
CA LEU A 65 -6.82 -1.89 -24.03
C LEU A 65 -5.91 -0.97 -24.84
N ARG A 66 -5.44 -1.43 -26.01
CA ARG A 66 -4.63 -0.62 -26.93
C ARG A 66 -5.41 0.61 -27.40
N SER A 67 -6.67 0.45 -27.77
CA SER A 67 -7.53 1.55 -28.22
C SER A 67 -7.77 2.58 -27.10
N VAL A 68 -7.88 2.15 -25.85
CA VAL A 68 -7.99 3.05 -24.70
C VAL A 68 -6.73 3.90 -24.54
N ILE A 69 -5.54 3.29 -24.67
CA ILE A 69 -4.26 4.01 -24.61
C ILE A 69 -4.18 5.04 -25.73
N ASP A 70 -4.47 4.65 -26.95
CA ASP A 70 -4.39 5.49 -28.13
C ASP A 70 -5.41 6.66 -28.04
N ALA A 71 -6.63 6.39 -27.56
CA ALA A 71 -7.66 7.42 -27.35
C ALA A 71 -7.25 8.43 -26.27
N LYS A 72 -6.64 7.98 -25.16
CA LYS A 72 -6.17 8.87 -24.09
C LYS A 72 -5.14 9.89 -24.58
N TYR A 73 -4.24 9.47 -25.46
CA TYR A 73 -3.12 10.29 -25.91
C TYR A 73 -3.24 10.81 -27.34
N LYS A 74 -4.43 10.68 -27.98
CA LYS A 74 -4.66 11.06 -29.38
C LYS A 74 -4.29 12.52 -29.71
N ASP A 75 -4.49 13.43 -28.74
CA ASP A 75 -4.25 14.87 -28.94
C ASP A 75 -2.83 15.31 -28.54
N VAL A 76 -2.02 14.39 -28.02
CA VAL A 76 -0.61 14.64 -27.66
C VAL A 76 0.23 14.65 -28.93
N LYS A 77 0.82 15.82 -29.24
CA LYS A 77 1.63 16.02 -30.46
C LYS A 77 3.07 15.51 -30.32
N LYS A 78 3.55 15.25 -29.12
CA LYS A 78 4.90 14.74 -28.86
C LYS A 78 4.99 13.25 -29.20
N SER A 79 6.08 12.84 -29.81
CA SER A 79 6.27 11.47 -30.33
C SER A 79 6.44 10.40 -29.26
N VAL A 80 6.82 10.80 -28.06
CA VAL A 80 7.09 9.92 -26.92
C VAL A 80 6.20 10.32 -25.76
N ILE A 81 5.49 9.35 -25.22
CA ILE A 81 4.62 9.48 -24.06
C ILE A 81 5.26 8.68 -22.93
N ILE A 82 5.33 9.26 -21.73
CA ILE A 82 5.73 8.59 -20.51
C ILE A 82 4.57 8.70 -19.53
N ASP A 83 3.82 7.61 -19.37
CA ASP A 83 2.69 7.53 -18.45
C ASP A 83 3.15 7.15 -17.06
N LYS A 84 2.74 7.96 -16.07
CA LYS A 84 3.15 7.75 -14.68
C LYS A 84 2.08 7.08 -13.85
N SER A 85 2.36 5.85 -13.43
CA SER A 85 1.68 5.17 -12.32
C SER A 85 2.64 4.20 -11.62
N ARG A 86 2.51 4.04 -10.30
CA ARG A 86 3.39 3.13 -9.56
C ARG A 86 3.19 1.67 -9.93
N GLY A 87 1.97 1.28 -10.25
CA GLY A 87 1.61 -0.08 -10.59
C GLY A 87 2.22 -0.62 -11.88
N TRP A 88 2.85 0.21 -12.74
CA TRP A 88 3.46 -0.26 -13.99
C TRP A 88 4.55 -1.33 -13.81
N VAL A 89 5.14 -1.44 -12.62
CA VAL A 89 6.15 -2.44 -12.27
C VAL A 89 5.57 -3.77 -11.79
N ASN A 90 4.26 -3.87 -11.64
CA ASN A 90 3.62 -5.13 -11.28
C ASN A 90 3.83 -6.18 -12.40
N PRO A 91 4.36 -7.39 -12.08
CA PRO A 91 4.68 -8.40 -13.10
C PRO A 91 3.51 -8.79 -13.99
N GLN A 92 2.31 -8.92 -13.44
CA GLN A 92 1.10 -9.27 -14.19
C GLN A 92 0.69 -8.16 -15.15
N ILE A 93 0.81 -6.90 -14.71
CA ILE A 93 0.56 -5.73 -15.56
C ILE A 93 1.59 -5.64 -16.67
N MET A 94 2.88 -5.86 -16.37
CA MET A 94 3.95 -5.90 -17.36
C MET A 94 3.71 -6.97 -18.42
N GLU A 95 3.27 -8.16 -18.02
CA GLU A 95 2.92 -9.25 -18.93
C GLU A 95 1.73 -8.84 -19.83
N THR A 96 0.66 -8.30 -19.25
CA THR A 96 -0.50 -7.80 -20.00
C THR A 96 -0.08 -6.73 -21.00
N MET A 97 0.72 -5.76 -20.56
CA MET A 97 1.21 -4.67 -21.42
C MET A 97 2.12 -5.18 -22.54
N THR A 98 2.86 -6.28 -22.31
CA THR A 98 3.63 -6.93 -23.37
C THR A 98 2.72 -7.44 -24.48
N LYS A 99 1.55 -8.00 -24.16
CA LYS A 99 0.55 -8.42 -25.15
C LYS A 99 -0.11 -7.22 -25.85
N VAL A 100 -0.48 -6.19 -25.07
CA VAL A 100 -1.10 -4.97 -25.58
C VAL A 100 -0.19 -4.19 -26.53
N LEU A 101 1.09 -4.09 -26.21
CA LEU A 101 2.05 -3.30 -26.99
C LEU A 101 2.75 -4.09 -28.11
N GLY A 102 2.76 -5.42 -28.02
CA GLY A 102 3.55 -6.30 -28.91
C GLY A 102 5.04 -6.34 -28.60
N HIS A 103 5.47 -5.72 -27.51
CA HIS A 103 6.86 -5.74 -27.03
C HIS A 103 6.88 -5.50 -25.50
N HIS A 104 7.96 -5.89 -24.86
CA HIS A 104 8.11 -5.64 -23.40
C HIS A 104 8.10 -4.15 -23.09
N PRO A 105 7.30 -3.70 -22.10
CA PRO A 105 7.27 -2.30 -21.68
C PRO A 105 8.61 -1.89 -21.08
N LYS A 106 9.10 -0.69 -21.44
CA LYS A 106 10.24 -0.05 -20.77
C LYS A 106 9.72 0.86 -19.67
N ILE A 107 10.25 0.71 -18.47
CA ILE A 107 9.80 1.42 -17.27
C ILE A 107 10.98 2.15 -16.65
N ILE A 108 10.82 3.45 -16.42
CA ILE A 108 11.72 4.24 -15.58
C ILE A 108 11.17 4.14 -14.16
N ALA A 109 12.00 3.86 -13.18
CA ALA A 109 11.58 3.76 -11.79
C ALA A 109 12.42 4.67 -10.90
N THR A 110 11.78 5.72 -10.34
CA THR A 110 12.46 6.58 -9.37
C THR A 110 12.53 5.88 -8.02
N VAL A 111 13.71 5.86 -7.43
CA VAL A 111 13.99 5.21 -6.15
C VAL A 111 14.72 6.15 -5.19
N ARG A 112 14.62 5.84 -3.91
CA ARG A 112 15.25 6.58 -2.82
C ARG A 112 15.27 5.70 -1.58
N SER A 113 16.13 6.00 -0.58
CA SER A 113 16.04 5.36 0.73
C SER A 113 14.60 5.37 1.24
N THR A 114 14.08 4.21 1.59
CA THR A 114 12.70 4.08 2.12
C THR A 114 12.54 4.81 3.46
N ALA A 115 13.61 4.93 4.25
CA ALA A 115 13.65 5.77 5.43
C ALA A 115 13.46 7.26 5.08
N ASP A 116 14.11 7.75 4.01
CA ASP A 116 13.93 9.12 3.55
C ASP A 116 12.53 9.38 3.00
N CYS A 117 11.96 8.40 2.30
CA CYS A 117 10.56 8.46 1.86
C CYS A 117 9.60 8.55 3.06
N ALA A 118 9.77 7.71 4.08
CA ALA A 118 8.96 7.72 5.29
C ALA A 118 9.10 9.04 6.06
N ALA A 119 10.33 9.54 6.24
CA ALA A 119 10.58 10.84 6.87
C ALA A 119 9.97 12.00 6.09
N SER A 120 9.96 11.93 4.75
CA SER A 120 9.28 12.90 3.89
C SER A 120 7.77 12.91 4.12
N PHE A 121 7.13 11.74 4.31
CA PHE A 121 5.71 11.67 4.66
C PHE A 121 5.43 12.28 6.04
N VAL A 122 6.24 11.98 7.05
CA VAL A 122 6.10 12.59 8.39
C VAL A 122 6.17 14.12 8.32
N ARG A 123 7.11 14.67 7.54
CA ARG A 123 7.24 16.13 7.38
C ARG A 123 6.03 16.78 6.73
N VAL A 124 5.44 16.15 5.73
CA VAL A 124 4.30 16.71 5.01
C VAL A 124 3.01 16.53 5.81
N ALA A 125 2.79 15.36 6.39
CA ALA A 125 1.60 15.05 7.17
C ALA A 125 1.58 15.71 8.55
N LYS A 126 2.76 16.03 9.14
CA LYS A 126 2.93 16.63 10.46
C LYS A 126 2.04 15.98 11.54
N PRO A 127 2.12 14.64 11.70
CA PRO A 127 1.26 13.93 12.65
C PRO A 127 1.58 14.32 14.10
N ASN A 128 0.57 14.33 14.97
CA ASN A 128 0.75 14.54 16.40
C ASN A 128 1.55 13.40 17.06
N ASP A 129 1.36 12.17 16.60
CA ASP A 129 2.12 10.98 17.02
C ASP A 129 2.78 10.34 15.80
N VAL A 130 4.10 10.50 15.73
CA VAL A 130 4.92 9.93 14.65
C VAL A 130 4.92 8.41 14.69
N SER A 131 4.94 7.80 15.88
CA SER A 131 4.96 6.35 16.03
C SER A 131 3.65 5.73 15.54
N GLU A 132 2.52 6.32 15.89
CA GLU A 132 1.21 5.88 15.39
C GLU A 132 1.08 6.08 13.89
N PHE A 133 1.49 7.23 13.37
CA PHE A 133 1.49 7.51 11.93
C PHE A 133 2.32 6.48 11.15
N LEU A 134 3.52 6.19 11.60
CA LEU A 134 4.38 5.19 10.97
C LEU A 134 3.79 3.78 11.00
N ARG A 135 2.96 3.49 11.98
CA ARG A 135 2.32 2.19 12.18
C ARG A 135 1.08 2.00 11.31
N SER A 136 0.18 2.99 11.30
CA SER A 136 -1.20 2.85 10.81
C SER A 136 -1.49 3.61 9.52
N SER A 137 -0.66 4.60 9.14
CA SER A 137 -0.93 5.44 7.97
C SER A 137 -0.95 4.66 6.66
N GLN A 138 -1.98 4.92 5.84
CA GLN A 138 -2.08 4.38 4.49
C GLN A 138 -0.91 4.80 3.59
N LEU A 139 -0.34 6.00 3.80
CA LEU A 139 0.83 6.47 3.06
C LEU A 139 2.06 5.59 3.32
N ILE A 140 2.24 5.18 4.55
CA ILE A 140 3.33 4.28 4.95
C ILE A 140 3.09 2.86 4.43
N GLN A 141 1.85 2.37 4.48
CA GLN A 141 1.52 1.07 3.87
C GLN A 141 1.76 1.11 2.36
N HIS A 142 1.36 2.21 1.70
CA HIS A 142 1.62 2.40 0.29
C HIS A 142 3.12 2.46 -0.06
N LEU A 143 3.98 3.03 0.81
CA LEU A 143 5.43 2.96 0.63
C LEU A 143 5.95 1.52 0.69
N LYS A 144 5.46 0.73 1.65
CA LYS A 144 5.86 -0.68 1.82
C LYS A 144 5.43 -1.54 0.63
N SER A 145 4.17 -1.41 0.19
CA SER A 145 3.67 -2.15 -0.97
C SER A 145 4.41 -1.75 -2.25
N SER A 146 4.64 -0.45 -2.48
CA SER A 146 5.39 0.02 -3.64
C SER A 146 6.83 -0.51 -3.67
N TYR A 147 7.49 -0.62 -2.51
CA TYR A 147 8.83 -1.21 -2.45
C TYR A 147 8.81 -2.70 -2.81
N ALA A 148 7.84 -3.45 -2.27
CA ALA A 148 7.71 -4.88 -2.56
C ALA A 148 7.37 -5.15 -4.03
N GLU A 149 6.42 -4.38 -4.60
CA GLU A 149 6.05 -4.49 -6.01
C GLU A 149 7.19 -4.14 -6.94
N LEU A 150 7.95 -3.07 -6.63
CA LEU A 150 9.10 -2.66 -7.41
C LEU A 150 10.20 -3.73 -7.41
N LYS A 151 10.45 -4.35 -6.26
CA LYS A 151 11.38 -5.47 -6.16
C LYS A 151 10.91 -6.68 -6.96
N ASN A 152 9.63 -7.06 -6.84
CA ASN A 152 9.06 -8.18 -7.59
C ASN A 152 9.12 -7.94 -9.11
N GLY A 153 8.81 -6.71 -9.55
CA GLY A 153 8.91 -6.33 -10.96
C GLY A 153 10.35 -6.42 -11.47
N TYR A 154 11.32 -5.95 -10.70
CA TYR A 154 12.73 -6.06 -11.03
C TYR A 154 13.20 -7.51 -11.10
N ASP A 155 12.85 -8.33 -10.11
CA ASP A 155 13.23 -9.75 -10.10
C ASP A 155 12.64 -10.51 -11.31
N SER A 156 11.47 -10.07 -11.81
CA SER A 156 10.79 -10.69 -12.97
C SER A 156 11.35 -10.22 -14.32
N ALA A 157 11.74 -8.94 -14.45
CA ALA A 157 12.16 -8.36 -15.73
C ALA A 157 13.22 -7.26 -15.54
N PRO A 158 14.44 -7.60 -15.08
CA PRO A 158 15.47 -6.63 -14.70
C PRO A 158 15.91 -5.72 -15.86
N ASN A 159 15.89 -6.21 -17.09
CA ASN A 159 16.32 -5.44 -18.28
C ASN A 159 15.27 -4.44 -18.76
N ASN A 160 14.06 -4.48 -18.23
CA ASN A 160 12.95 -3.62 -18.63
C ASN A 160 12.73 -2.44 -17.68
N ILE A 161 13.47 -2.39 -16.56
CA ILE A 161 13.35 -1.34 -15.54
C ILE A 161 14.69 -0.59 -15.41
N LEU A 162 14.68 0.70 -15.67
CA LEU A 162 15.78 1.60 -15.39
C LEU A 162 15.54 2.33 -14.08
N PHE A 163 16.38 2.11 -13.09
CA PHE A 163 16.34 2.85 -11.83
C PHE A 163 17.02 4.20 -11.93
N ILE A 164 16.35 5.23 -11.42
CA ILE A 164 16.89 6.57 -11.20
C ILE A 164 16.84 6.86 -9.71
N ASP A 165 17.97 6.77 -9.05
CA ASP A 165 18.09 7.10 -7.63
C ASP A 165 18.00 8.61 -7.44
N TYR A 166 17.17 9.05 -6.49
CA TYR A 166 16.93 10.47 -6.23
C TYR A 166 18.21 11.23 -5.86
N ASP A 167 19.07 10.61 -5.08
CA ASP A 167 20.31 11.25 -4.64
C ASP A 167 21.26 11.45 -5.85
N ASP A 168 21.35 10.44 -6.74
CA ASP A 168 22.13 10.53 -7.97
C ASP A 168 21.53 11.57 -8.95
N LEU A 169 20.18 11.64 -9.03
CA LEU A 169 19.50 12.65 -9.85
C LEU A 169 19.78 14.08 -9.38
N ILE A 170 19.90 14.29 -8.08
CA ILE A 170 20.23 15.62 -7.54
C ILE A 170 21.71 15.96 -7.71
N GLN A 171 22.60 14.98 -7.58
CA GLN A 171 24.05 15.19 -7.68
C GLN A 171 24.53 15.35 -9.13
N SER A 172 24.00 14.54 -10.04
CA SER A 172 24.43 14.50 -11.45
C SER A 172 23.22 14.44 -12.39
N PRO A 173 22.35 15.47 -12.40
CA PRO A 173 21.05 15.40 -13.05
C PRO A 173 21.13 15.14 -14.55
N GLN A 174 22.03 15.81 -15.27
CA GLN A 174 22.18 15.60 -16.72
C GLN A 174 22.64 14.16 -17.04
N GLU A 175 23.54 13.59 -16.24
CA GLU A 175 23.99 12.21 -16.45
C GLU A 175 22.82 11.22 -16.28
N GLN A 176 21.99 11.41 -15.24
CA GLN A 176 20.83 10.55 -15.01
C GLN A 176 19.79 10.66 -16.15
N LEU A 177 19.58 11.85 -16.69
CA LEU A 177 18.70 12.06 -17.84
C LEU A 177 19.27 11.46 -19.11
N ASN A 178 20.59 11.52 -19.31
CA ASN A 178 21.27 10.86 -20.42
C ASN A 178 21.12 9.31 -20.36
N LEU A 179 21.10 8.71 -19.16
CA LEU A 179 20.79 7.29 -19.01
C LEU A 179 19.36 6.99 -19.48
N ILE A 180 18.40 7.86 -19.18
CA ILE A 180 17.02 7.72 -19.66
C ILE A 180 16.97 7.84 -21.18
N HIS A 181 17.68 8.81 -21.78
CA HIS A 181 17.76 8.95 -23.25
C HIS A 181 18.26 7.67 -23.90
N LYS A 182 19.37 7.13 -23.39
CA LYS A 182 19.93 5.88 -23.89
C LYS A 182 18.97 4.71 -23.74
N PHE A 183 18.29 4.62 -22.61
CA PHE A 183 17.34 3.55 -22.32
C PHE A 183 16.12 3.60 -23.25
N LEU A 184 15.57 4.79 -23.49
CA LEU A 184 14.38 4.98 -24.32
C LEU A 184 14.71 5.12 -25.82
N GLY A 185 15.95 5.42 -26.19
CA GLY A 185 16.37 5.74 -27.56
C GLY A 185 15.96 7.16 -27.98
N LEU A 186 16.09 8.11 -27.05
CA LEU A 186 15.82 9.54 -27.31
C LEU A 186 17.08 10.25 -27.78
N ASP A 187 16.86 11.36 -28.50
CA ASP A 187 17.93 12.25 -28.87
C ASP A 187 18.54 12.94 -27.63
N PRO A 188 19.82 13.29 -27.64
CA PRO A 188 20.45 14.09 -26.58
C PRO A 188 19.74 15.43 -26.40
N PHE A 189 19.59 15.85 -25.13
CA PHE A 189 18.95 17.13 -24.80
C PHE A 189 19.56 17.69 -23.52
N GLU A 190 19.85 18.99 -23.49
CA GLU A 190 20.34 19.71 -22.32
C GLU A 190 19.18 20.32 -21.54
N TYR A 191 19.07 19.99 -20.27
CA TYR A 191 17.96 20.38 -19.40
C TYR A 191 18.26 21.65 -18.61
N ASP A 192 17.24 22.49 -18.42
CA ASP A 192 17.33 23.64 -17.50
C ASP A 192 16.90 23.22 -16.09
N PHE A 193 17.87 23.00 -15.21
CA PHE A 193 17.65 22.63 -13.82
C PHE A 193 17.29 23.82 -12.91
N GLY A 194 17.44 25.05 -13.43
CA GLY A 194 17.11 26.29 -12.73
C GLY A 194 15.67 26.74 -12.92
N ASN A 195 14.94 26.17 -13.89
CA ASN A 195 13.59 26.57 -14.26
C ASN A 195 12.70 25.36 -14.55
N ILE A 196 12.37 24.62 -13.49
CA ILE A 196 11.48 23.46 -13.60
C ILE A 196 10.04 23.93 -13.55
N ASP A 197 9.22 23.48 -14.51
CA ASP A 197 7.78 23.82 -14.55
C ASP A 197 7.08 23.22 -13.31
N THR A 198 6.62 24.09 -12.41
CA THR A 198 5.89 23.73 -11.19
C THR A 198 4.39 23.61 -11.39
N LYS A 199 3.86 24.00 -12.58
CA LYS A 199 2.43 23.92 -12.90
C LYS A 199 1.99 22.49 -13.24
N VAL A 200 2.94 21.60 -13.45
CA VAL A 200 2.71 20.17 -13.68
C VAL A 200 2.42 19.49 -12.33
N VAL A 201 1.42 19.96 -11.59
CA VAL A 201 1.12 19.51 -10.23
C VAL A 201 -0.15 18.67 -10.22
N ALA A 202 -0.11 17.61 -9.41
CA ALA A 202 -1.25 16.75 -9.14
C ALA A 202 -2.06 17.28 -7.92
N GLU A 203 -2.51 18.55 -7.96
CA GLU A 203 -3.26 19.15 -6.83
C GLU A 203 -4.55 18.38 -6.51
N LYS A 204 -5.22 17.83 -7.54
CA LYS A 204 -6.39 16.98 -7.35
C LYS A 204 -6.05 15.63 -6.69
N ASP A 205 -4.85 15.13 -6.96
CA ASP A 205 -4.32 13.92 -6.34
C ASP A 205 -4.02 14.17 -4.86
N ASP A 206 -3.45 15.34 -4.52
CA ASP A 206 -3.22 15.78 -3.14
C ASP A 206 -4.52 15.80 -2.32
N ALA A 207 -5.60 16.29 -2.92
CA ALA A 207 -6.93 16.31 -2.28
C ALA A 207 -7.47 14.89 -2.03
N ALA A 208 -7.24 13.95 -2.94
CA ALA A 208 -7.65 12.55 -2.78
C ALA A 208 -6.93 11.85 -1.62
N TRP A 209 -5.68 12.25 -1.34
CA TRP A 209 -4.92 11.76 -0.17
C TRP A 209 -5.18 12.54 1.12
N GLY A 210 -5.95 13.63 1.07
CA GLY A 210 -6.23 14.49 2.21
C GLY A 210 -5.01 15.24 2.76
N ILE A 211 -3.94 15.35 1.98
CA ILE A 211 -2.68 16.00 2.37
C ILE A 211 -2.31 17.06 1.35
N PRO A 212 -2.51 18.35 1.67
CA PRO A 212 -2.15 19.42 0.77
C PRO A 212 -0.63 19.48 0.54
N ASN A 213 -0.24 19.88 -0.66
CA ASN A 213 1.15 20.03 -1.08
C ASN A 213 1.98 18.72 -1.11
N LEU A 214 1.35 17.56 -1.17
CA LEU A 214 2.02 16.27 -1.25
C LEU A 214 2.93 16.18 -2.49
N HIS A 215 2.53 16.77 -3.61
CA HIS A 215 3.26 16.74 -4.89
C HIS A 215 3.89 18.10 -5.27
N THR A 216 3.96 19.06 -4.36
CA THR A 216 4.61 20.33 -4.61
C THR A 216 6.10 20.14 -4.87
N ILE A 217 6.62 20.74 -5.94
CA ILE A 217 8.01 20.71 -6.34
C ILE A 217 8.63 22.12 -6.34
N SER A 218 9.94 22.19 -6.19
CA SER A 218 10.70 23.45 -6.32
C SER A 218 10.92 23.80 -7.80
N PRO A 219 10.91 25.09 -8.17
CA PRO A 219 11.26 25.52 -9.52
C PRO A 219 12.75 25.31 -9.86
N ARG A 220 13.59 24.99 -8.89
CA ARG A 220 15.00 24.68 -9.05
C ARG A 220 15.29 23.31 -8.51
N LEU A 221 16.03 22.53 -9.28
CA LEU A 221 16.58 21.29 -8.78
C LEU A 221 17.67 21.62 -7.74
N GLY A 222 17.51 21.14 -6.55
CA GLY A 222 18.46 21.37 -5.48
C GLY A 222 18.30 20.33 -4.39
N TYR A 223 19.40 20.06 -3.72
CA TYR A 223 19.38 19.24 -2.52
C TYR A 223 18.57 20.01 -1.46
N GLN A 224 17.31 19.72 -1.33
CA GLN A 224 16.65 20.02 -0.08
C GLN A 224 17.33 19.11 0.93
N HIS A 225 18.23 19.67 1.72
CA HIS A 225 18.84 18.97 2.84
C HIS A 225 17.73 18.24 3.56
N ASN A 226 17.62 16.95 3.30
CA ASN A 226 16.82 16.09 4.11
C ASN A 226 17.51 16.03 5.45
N GLN A 227 17.15 17.03 6.25
CA GLN A 227 17.63 17.09 7.61
C GLN A 227 17.20 15.78 8.23
N ASP A 228 18.20 14.87 8.16
CA ASP A 228 18.29 13.80 9.08
C ASP A 228 16.98 13.00 9.24
N SER A 229 16.65 12.19 8.21
CA SER A 229 15.57 11.20 8.33
C SER A 229 15.76 10.37 9.59
N ARG A 230 17.01 10.17 10.04
CA ARG A 230 17.35 9.55 11.32
C ARG A 230 16.84 10.35 12.52
N LYS A 231 16.85 11.67 12.50
CA LYS A 231 16.23 12.51 13.56
C LYS A 231 14.70 12.44 13.53
N ILE A 232 14.13 12.49 12.32
CA ILE A 232 12.66 12.46 12.15
C ILE A 232 12.09 11.13 12.58
N LEU A 233 12.70 10.03 12.17
CA LEU A 233 12.26 8.68 12.45
C LEU A 233 12.77 8.18 13.81
N ALA A 234 13.83 8.78 14.34
CA ALA A 234 14.44 8.43 15.62
C ALA A 234 14.66 6.90 15.75
N GLN A 235 14.13 6.29 16.80
CA GLN A 235 14.19 4.85 17.07
C GLN A 235 13.58 3.97 15.98
N HIS A 236 12.81 4.54 15.06
CA HIS A 236 12.14 3.82 13.99
C HIS A 236 12.93 3.77 12.69
N PHE A 237 14.05 4.51 12.59
CA PHE A 237 14.83 4.65 11.35
C PHE A 237 15.20 3.29 10.75
N ASP A 238 15.81 2.41 11.51
CA ASP A 238 16.31 1.12 11.01
C ASP A 238 15.18 0.18 10.52
N SER A 239 13.95 0.37 11.03
CA SER A 239 12.76 -0.37 10.58
C SER A 239 12.29 0.06 9.20
N TYR A 240 12.59 1.29 8.79
CA TYR A 240 12.20 1.86 7.51
C TYR A 240 13.37 1.95 6.49
N ASP A 241 14.60 1.71 6.90
CA ASP A 241 15.75 1.69 6.02
C ASP A 241 15.90 0.31 5.35
N GLN A 242 15.10 0.09 4.29
CA GLN A 242 15.15 -1.16 3.52
C GLN A 242 16.34 -1.18 2.58
N PRO A 243 16.84 -2.37 2.18
CA PRO A 243 17.95 -2.50 1.24
C PRO A 243 17.67 -1.77 -0.07
N LYS A 244 18.67 -1.07 -0.56
CA LYS A 244 18.67 -0.49 -1.91
C LYS A 244 19.00 -1.60 -2.92
N PHE A 245 18.05 -2.52 -3.17
CA PHE A 245 18.27 -3.67 -4.07
C PHE A 245 18.69 -3.23 -5.49
N TRP A 246 18.29 -2.04 -5.93
CA TRP A 246 18.71 -1.42 -7.18
C TRP A 246 20.19 -1.01 -7.19
N LYS A 247 20.87 -1.01 -6.06
CA LYS A 247 22.32 -0.84 -5.89
C LYS A 247 23.01 -2.15 -5.47
N GLY A 248 22.31 -3.29 -5.58
CA GLY A 248 22.85 -4.60 -5.20
C GLY A 248 22.90 -4.87 -3.70
N GLU A 249 22.30 -4.02 -2.87
CA GLU A 249 22.24 -4.26 -1.44
C GLU A 249 21.26 -5.40 -1.09
N VAL A 250 21.70 -6.35 -0.29
CA VAL A 250 20.88 -7.45 0.22
C VAL A 250 20.91 -7.42 1.74
N ARG A 251 19.75 -7.16 2.37
CA ARG A 251 19.58 -7.37 3.81
C ARG A 251 18.80 -8.65 4.07
N ASP A 252 19.50 -9.70 4.39
CA ASP A 252 18.91 -11.00 4.72
C ASP A 252 18.67 -11.19 6.25
N TYR A 253 19.16 -10.26 7.06
CA TYR A 253 19.27 -10.39 8.52
C TYR A 253 17.91 -10.46 9.24
N LYS A 254 16.98 -9.56 8.92
CA LYS A 254 15.68 -9.47 9.60
C LYS A 254 14.79 -10.67 9.27
N LYS A 255 14.79 -11.08 8.01
CA LYS A 255 14.01 -12.23 7.53
C LYS A 255 14.51 -13.50 8.18
N LYS A 256 15.83 -13.70 8.30
CA LYS A 256 16.43 -14.88 8.93
C LYS A 256 16.01 -15.04 10.39
N LYS A 257 16.01 -13.97 11.19
CA LYS A 257 15.59 -14.05 12.60
C LYS A 257 14.11 -14.42 12.75
N ILE A 258 13.22 -13.82 11.96
CA ILE A 258 11.79 -14.11 11.98
C ILE A 258 11.54 -15.55 11.50
N ASP A 259 12.11 -15.93 10.36
CA ASP A 259 11.92 -17.26 9.78
C ASP A 259 12.50 -18.34 10.72
N HIS A 260 13.64 -18.07 11.38
CA HIS A 260 14.21 -18.96 12.41
C HIS A 260 13.28 -19.07 13.62
N SER A 261 12.72 -17.96 14.11
CA SER A 261 11.79 -17.99 15.24
C SER A 261 10.52 -18.78 14.91
N VAL A 262 9.99 -18.63 13.68
CA VAL A 262 8.83 -19.41 13.20
C VAL A 262 9.20 -20.91 13.14
N ALA A 263 10.37 -21.26 12.61
CA ALA A 263 10.83 -22.64 12.55
C ALA A 263 10.98 -23.28 13.94
N LEU A 264 11.50 -22.53 14.93
CA LEU A 264 11.56 -22.96 16.32
C LEU A 264 10.16 -23.17 16.93
N SER A 265 9.23 -22.24 16.66
CA SER A 265 7.83 -22.37 17.10
C SER A 265 7.16 -23.62 16.54
N MET A 266 7.42 -23.96 15.26
CA MET A 266 6.89 -25.16 14.62
C MET A 266 7.47 -26.45 15.23
N LYS A 267 8.67 -26.40 15.79
CA LYS A 267 9.28 -27.51 16.52
C LYS A 267 8.84 -27.61 18.00
N GLY A 268 8.04 -26.65 18.48
CA GLY A 268 7.63 -26.56 19.88
C GLY A 268 8.62 -25.84 20.80
N GLU A 269 9.71 -25.30 20.26
CA GLU A 269 10.76 -24.59 21.01
C GLU A 269 10.36 -23.11 21.23
N PHE A 270 9.20 -22.91 21.89
CA PHE A 270 8.58 -21.59 22.02
C PHE A 270 9.41 -20.57 22.79
N GLY A 271 10.18 -21.01 23.79
CA GLY A 271 11.04 -20.14 24.60
C GLY A 271 12.17 -19.52 23.78
N GLU A 272 12.85 -20.31 22.99
CA GLU A 272 13.94 -19.85 22.11
C GLU A 272 13.38 -18.98 20.97
N SER A 273 12.25 -19.37 20.38
CA SER A 273 11.54 -18.56 19.40
C SER A 273 11.23 -17.17 19.94
N TYR A 274 10.70 -17.09 21.16
CA TYR A 274 10.35 -15.80 21.78
C TYR A 274 11.57 -14.93 22.08
N LYS A 275 12.69 -15.51 22.53
CA LYS A 275 13.94 -14.77 22.73
C LYS A 275 14.41 -14.10 21.43
N LEU A 276 14.40 -14.85 20.31
CA LEU A 276 14.74 -14.30 19.00
C LEU A 276 13.80 -13.16 18.57
N LEU A 277 12.50 -13.31 18.85
CA LEU A 277 11.51 -12.25 18.56
C LEU A 277 11.76 -11.01 19.42
N CYS A 278 12.10 -11.16 20.71
CA CYS A 278 12.44 -10.04 21.58
C CYS A 278 13.70 -9.30 21.11
N GLU A 279 14.72 -10.00 20.65
CA GLU A 279 15.91 -9.40 20.07
C GLU A 279 15.57 -8.66 18.78
N ALA A 280 14.81 -9.31 17.89
CA ALA A 280 14.36 -8.70 16.64
C ALA A 280 13.47 -7.48 16.87
N GLN A 281 12.65 -7.47 17.94
CA GLN A 281 11.80 -6.34 18.31
C GLN A 281 12.61 -5.15 18.81
N LYS A 282 13.65 -5.36 19.60
CA LYS A 282 14.55 -4.29 20.05
C LYS A 282 15.18 -3.56 18.85
N GLU A 283 15.57 -4.31 17.84
CA GLU A 283 16.15 -3.78 16.61
C GLU A 283 15.09 -3.16 15.68
N ASN A 284 13.83 -3.63 15.75
CA ASN A 284 12.73 -3.25 14.87
C ASN A 284 11.40 -3.11 15.63
N PRO A 285 11.24 -2.12 16.51
CA PRO A 285 10.11 -2.03 17.44
C PRO A 285 8.74 -1.89 16.77
N LEU A 286 8.71 -1.38 15.54
CA LEU A 286 7.46 -1.22 14.76
C LEU A 286 7.18 -2.32 13.75
N CYS A 287 7.99 -3.38 13.71
CA CYS A 287 7.76 -4.46 12.77
C CYS A 287 6.48 -5.23 13.11
N ASN A 288 5.45 -5.07 12.27
CA ASN A 288 4.16 -5.73 12.45
C ASN A 288 4.29 -7.27 12.45
N LYS A 289 5.16 -7.82 11.60
CA LYS A 289 5.37 -9.27 11.52
C LYS A 289 6.00 -9.85 12.80
N ILE A 290 6.90 -9.10 13.45
CA ILE A 290 7.45 -9.48 14.75
C ILE A 290 6.34 -9.43 15.81
N ALA A 291 5.60 -8.32 15.89
CA ALA A 291 4.50 -8.14 16.84
C ALA A 291 3.43 -9.25 16.67
N PHE A 292 3.08 -9.60 15.43
CA PHE A 292 2.17 -10.70 15.14
C PHE A 292 2.66 -12.05 15.70
N ASN A 293 3.92 -12.40 15.47
CA ASN A 293 4.47 -13.67 16.00
C ASN A 293 4.59 -13.65 17.54
N MET A 294 4.90 -12.50 18.13
CA MET A 294 4.88 -12.33 19.59
C MET A 294 3.47 -12.46 20.18
N GLY A 295 2.45 -11.99 19.43
CA GLY A 295 1.05 -12.15 19.81
C GLY A 295 0.66 -13.61 19.99
N TRP A 296 1.07 -14.50 19.10
CA TRP A 296 0.86 -15.94 19.26
C TRP A 296 1.50 -16.51 20.52
N TYR A 297 2.71 -16.04 20.85
CA TYR A 297 3.36 -16.45 22.09
C TYR A 297 2.61 -15.94 23.32
N ALA A 298 2.16 -14.69 23.33
CA ALA A 298 1.38 -14.11 24.42
C ALA A 298 0.07 -14.88 24.66
N LEU A 299 -0.67 -15.27 23.59
CA LEU A 299 -1.84 -16.12 23.71
C LEU A 299 -1.53 -17.46 24.39
N ARG A 300 -0.43 -18.11 24.02
CA ARG A 300 -0.02 -19.38 24.67
C ARG A 300 0.31 -19.23 26.15
N GLN A 301 0.69 -18.02 26.57
CA GLN A 301 0.96 -17.69 27.98
C GLN A 301 -0.28 -17.21 28.73
N GLY A 302 -1.46 -17.27 28.14
CA GLY A 302 -2.70 -16.83 28.77
C GLY A 302 -2.89 -15.30 28.78
N ARG A 303 -2.07 -14.54 28.05
CA ARG A 303 -2.13 -13.06 27.99
C ARG A 303 -2.98 -12.64 26.79
N LEU A 304 -4.32 -12.71 26.95
CA LEU A 304 -5.26 -12.54 25.84
C LEU A 304 -5.17 -11.16 25.19
N GLN A 305 -5.19 -10.09 25.96
CA GLN A 305 -5.18 -8.72 25.42
C GLN A 305 -3.89 -8.45 24.63
N GLU A 306 -2.74 -8.69 25.23
CA GLU A 306 -1.44 -8.54 24.58
C GLU A 306 -1.35 -9.40 23.30
N GLY A 307 -1.86 -10.62 23.39
CA GLY A 307 -1.88 -11.53 22.26
C GLY A 307 -2.74 -11.04 21.11
N MET A 308 -3.96 -10.58 21.41
CA MET A 308 -4.87 -10.04 20.40
C MET A 308 -4.35 -8.75 19.77
N GLU A 309 -3.75 -7.86 20.55
CA GLU A 309 -3.06 -6.66 20.04
C GLU A 309 -1.92 -7.02 19.09
N GLY A 310 -1.11 -8.00 19.45
CA GLY A 310 -0.05 -8.55 18.60
C GLY A 310 -0.62 -9.12 17.30
N LEU A 311 -1.64 -9.97 17.38
CA LEU A 311 -2.29 -10.56 16.18
C LEU A 311 -2.88 -9.48 15.26
N ALA A 312 -3.53 -8.46 15.82
CA ALA A 312 -4.12 -7.37 15.03
C ALA A 312 -3.07 -6.63 14.16
N ARG A 313 -1.80 -6.66 14.56
CA ARG A 313 -0.68 -6.12 13.77
C ARG A 313 -0.46 -6.92 12.48
N GLY A 314 -0.86 -8.17 12.45
CA GLY A 314 -0.80 -9.02 11.26
C GLY A 314 -1.69 -8.54 10.10
N ARG A 315 -2.68 -7.67 10.34
CA ARG A 315 -3.48 -7.03 9.28
C ARG A 315 -2.63 -6.22 8.31
N TYR A 316 -1.63 -5.55 8.84
CA TYR A 316 -0.73 -4.72 8.04
C TYR A 316 0.26 -5.55 7.19
N GLU A 317 0.31 -6.86 7.42
CA GLU A 317 1.16 -7.80 6.68
C GLU A 317 0.33 -8.86 5.94
N ASN A 318 -0.99 -8.67 5.86
CA ASN A 318 -1.96 -9.59 5.24
C ASN A 318 -1.89 -11.03 5.78
N CYS A 319 -1.53 -11.20 7.06
CA CYS A 319 -1.43 -12.51 7.71
C CYS A 319 -2.43 -12.73 8.85
N PHE A 320 -3.33 -11.76 9.10
CA PHE A 320 -4.39 -11.87 10.10
C PHE A 320 -5.59 -10.99 9.73
N GLY A 321 -6.79 -11.57 9.74
CA GLY A 321 -8.04 -10.87 9.41
C GLY A 321 -8.08 -10.32 7.99
N ASN A 322 -9.05 -9.48 7.72
CA ASN A 322 -9.15 -8.76 6.46
C ASN A 322 -8.37 -7.45 6.51
N PRO A 323 -7.90 -6.91 5.37
CA PRO A 323 -7.42 -5.55 5.31
C PRO A 323 -8.44 -4.55 5.86
N ARG A 324 -7.96 -3.40 6.35
CA ARG A 324 -8.85 -2.32 6.81
C ARG A 324 -9.86 -1.97 5.71
N PRO A 325 -11.17 -1.94 5.99
CA PRO A 325 -12.15 -1.47 5.03
C PRO A 325 -11.91 0.02 4.69
N PRO A 326 -12.32 0.49 3.51
CA PRO A 326 -12.13 1.88 3.08
C PRO A 326 -13.12 2.82 3.78
N VAL A 327 -13.05 2.89 5.11
CA VAL A 327 -13.89 3.75 5.94
C VAL A 327 -13.06 4.84 6.61
N PRO A 328 -13.55 6.10 6.66
CA PRO A 328 -12.81 7.22 7.22
C PRO A 328 -12.82 7.26 8.75
N THR A 329 -13.76 6.52 9.38
CA THR A 329 -14.00 6.56 10.81
C THR A 329 -12.89 5.88 11.61
N PRO A 330 -12.68 6.30 12.88
CA PRO A 330 -11.71 5.66 13.75
C PRO A 330 -12.19 4.26 14.19
N MET A 331 -11.24 3.44 14.60
CA MET A 331 -11.57 2.16 15.25
C MET A 331 -12.19 2.44 16.63
N TRP A 332 -13.23 1.65 16.99
CA TRP A 332 -13.91 1.80 18.28
C TRP A 332 -12.96 1.54 19.45
N ASP A 333 -13.05 2.39 20.46
CA ASP A 333 -12.20 2.35 21.65
C ASP A 333 -12.75 1.51 22.80
N GLY A 334 -13.93 0.94 22.63
CA GLY A 334 -14.63 0.15 23.65
C GLY A 334 -15.40 0.98 24.69
N LYS A 335 -15.36 2.31 24.64
CA LYS A 335 -15.95 3.22 25.63
C LYS A 335 -16.92 4.23 25.02
N SER A 336 -16.59 4.74 23.85
CA SER A 336 -17.42 5.74 23.16
C SER A 336 -18.72 5.14 22.69
N MET A 337 -19.83 5.84 22.96
CA MET A 337 -21.16 5.46 22.45
C MET A 337 -21.37 6.02 21.06
N GLY A 338 -22.08 5.29 20.22
CA GLY A 338 -22.38 5.70 18.86
C GLY A 338 -22.73 4.52 17.97
N THR A 339 -22.80 4.76 16.68
CA THR A 339 -23.03 3.70 15.68
C THR A 339 -21.72 3.03 15.31
N ILE A 340 -21.63 1.73 15.50
CA ILE A 340 -20.45 0.92 15.17
C ILE A 340 -20.71 0.12 13.89
N LEU A 341 -19.82 0.25 12.92
CA LEU A 341 -19.71 -0.70 11.82
C LEU A 341 -18.92 -1.93 12.31
N TYR A 342 -19.63 -2.99 12.64
CA TYR A 342 -19.06 -4.27 13.01
C TYR A 342 -18.73 -5.07 11.76
N TYR A 343 -17.48 -5.11 11.40
CA TYR A 343 -16.99 -5.71 10.15
C TYR A 343 -16.64 -7.18 10.40
N LEU A 344 -17.53 -8.10 10.00
CA LEU A 344 -17.28 -9.54 10.12
C LEU A 344 -16.22 -9.98 9.12
N GLU A 345 -15.32 -10.87 9.51
CA GLU A 345 -14.17 -11.26 8.71
C GLU A 345 -13.73 -12.69 9.01
N GLY A 346 -12.81 -13.21 8.20
CA GLY A 346 -12.43 -14.62 8.27
C GLY A 346 -13.41 -15.53 7.52
N GLY A 347 -13.36 -16.83 7.82
CA GLY A 347 -14.30 -17.82 7.30
C GLY A 347 -15.71 -17.65 7.85
N ILE A 348 -16.69 -18.32 7.26
CA ILE A 348 -18.09 -18.28 7.72
C ILE A 348 -18.21 -18.65 9.21
N GLY A 349 -17.47 -19.66 9.67
CA GLY A 349 -17.45 -20.08 11.07
C GLY A 349 -16.94 -18.98 12.01
N ASP A 350 -15.88 -18.25 11.62
CA ASP A 350 -15.32 -17.13 12.39
C ASP A 350 -16.34 -16.00 12.49
N GLN A 351 -17.02 -15.70 11.38
CA GLN A 351 -18.04 -14.66 11.33
C GLN A 351 -19.23 -15.02 12.24
N ILE A 352 -19.71 -16.26 12.20
CA ILE A 352 -20.80 -16.74 13.08
C ILE A 352 -20.37 -16.64 14.56
N HIS A 353 -19.18 -17.11 14.88
CA HIS A 353 -18.65 -17.06 16.24
C HIS A 353 -18.56 -15.62 16.78
N ALA A 354 -18.27 -14.65 15.93
CA ALA A 354 -18.14 -13.25 16.30
C ALA A 354 -19.49 -12.59 16.64
N LEU A 355 -20.63 -13.13 16.19
CA LEU A 355 -21.96 -12.53 16.42
C LEU A 355 -22.32 -12.40 17.91
N LYS A 356 -21.78 -13.26 18.76
CA LYS A 356 -22.02 -13.20 20.21
C LYS A 356 -21.61 -11.87 20.85
N TYR A 357 -20.63 -11.17 20.29
CA TYR A 357 -20.11 -9.89 20.85
C TYR A 357 -21.01 -8.69 20.53
N ILE A 358 -21.98 -8.82 19.64
CA ILE A 358 -22.99 -7.77 19.35
C ILE A 358 -23.72 -7.36 20.63
N LYS A 359 -24.12 -8.34 21.46
CA LYS A 359 -24.80 -8.10 22.73
C LYS A 359 -23.97 -7.22 23.68
N ASP A 360 -22.65 -7.41 23.70
CA ASP A 360 -21.77 -6.69 24.62
C ASP A 360 -21.50 -5.24 24.15
N MET A 361 -21.42 -5.02 22.85
CA MET A 361 -21.36 -3.69 22.26
C MET A 361 -22.67 -2.92 22.49
N ASN A 362 -23.82 -3.57 22.31
CA ASN A 362 -25.13 -2.97 22.60
C ASN A 362 -25.30 -2.61 24.08
N ARG A 363 -24.85 -3.46 25.02
CA ARG A 363 -24.83 -3.13 26.46
C ARG A 363 -24.03 -1.91 26.82
N ARG A 364 -23.07 -1.53 25.97
CA ARG A 364 -22.28 -0.30 26.10
C ARG A 364 -22.93 0.90 25.41
N GLY A 365 -24.18 0.77 24.97
CA GLY A 365 -24.97 1.85 24.38
C GLY A 365 -24.69 2.12 22.91
N CYS A 366 -24.14 1.14 22.18
CA CYS A 366 -23.83 1.30 20.76
C CYS A 366 -24.91 0.71 19.85
N ASP A 367 -25.22 1.39 18.78
CA ASP A 367 -26.02 0.87 17.66
C ASP A 367 -25.11 0.08 16.70
N ILE A 368 -25.50 -1.11 16.28
CA ILE A 368 -24.62 -1.99 15.51
C ILE A 368 -25.10 -2.14 14.07
N ILE A 369 -24.26 -1.77 13.13
CA ILE A 369 -24.37 -2.09 11.71
C ILE A 369 -23.41 -3.25 11.44
N VAL A 370 -23.93 -4.37 10.94
CA VAL A 370 -23.10 -5.55 10.64
C VAL A 370 -22.79 -5.59 9.16
N ALA A 371 -21.50 -5.55 8.82
CA ALA A 371 -21.01 -5.82 7.47
C ALA A 371 -20.56 -7.28 7.39
N CYS A 372 -21.18 -8.07 6.52
CA CYS A 372 -20.90 -9.50 6.39
C CYS A 372 -21.15 -10.02 4.96
N SER A 373 -20.85 -11.29 4.72
CA SER A 373 -21.18 -11.98 3.49
C SER A 373 -22.71 -12.16 3.38
N ALA A 374 -23.25 -12.11 2.17
CA ALA A 374 -24.70 -12.20 1.93
C ALA A 374 -25.31 -13.51 2.48
N GLU A 375 -24.56 -14.60 2.47
CA GLU A 375 -24.96 -15.91 3.01
C GLU A 375 -25.31 -15.87 4.51
N LEU A 376 -24.73 -14.92 5.25
CA LEU A 376 -24.97 -14.77 6.68
C LEU A 376 -26.15 -13.88 7.03
N PHE A 377 -26.74 -13.17 6.09
CA PHE A 377 -27.89 -12.29 6.34
C PHE A 377 -29.02 -12.96 7.12
N PRO A 378 -29.44 -14.19 6.78
CA PRO A 378 -30.52 -14.86 7.54
C PRO A 378 -30.15 -15.09 9.02
N ILE A 379 -28.90 -15.41 9.30
CA ILE A 379 -28.41 -15.65 10.68
C ILE A 379 -28.30 -14.32 11.43
N VAL A 380 -27.69 -13.31 10.81
CA VAL A 380 -27.47 -12.00 11.43
C VAL A 380 -28.79 -11.29 11.72
N LYS A 381 -29.86 -11.50 10.91
CA LYS A 381 -31.24 -11.01 11.17
C LYS A 381 -31.82 -11.53 12.46
N CYS A 382 -31.38 -12.69 12.91
CA CYS A 382 -31.85 -13.27 14.18
C CYS A 382 -31.09 -12.71 15.40
N CYS A 383 -30.00 -11.95 15.19
CA CYS A 383 -29.21 -11.36 16.28
C CYS A 383 -29.96 -10.15 16.87
N ILE A 384 -30.26 -10.18 18.15
CA ILE A 384 -30.85 -9.04 18.86
C ILE A 384 -29.84 -7.90 18.94
N GLY A 385 -30.26 -6.67 18.61
CA GLY A 385 -29.45 -5.47 18.71
C GLY A 385 -28.73 -5.09 17.42
N VAL A 386 -28.97 -5.79 16.33
CA VAL A 386 -28.49 -5.37 15.00
C VAL A 386 -29.46 -4.33 14.43
N LYS A 387 -28.97 -3.15 14.14
CA LYS A 387 -29.74 -2.04 13.55
C LYS A 387 -29.83 -2.16 12.03
N MET A 388 -28.76 -2.60 11.39
CA MET A 388 -28.65 -2.73 9.93
C MET A 388 -27.68 -3.85 9.56
N ILE A 389 -27.95 -4.51 8.44
CA ILE A 389 -27.07 -5.52 7.85
C ILE A 389 -26.71 -5.05 6.44
N ILE A 390 -25.43 -5.09 6.10
CA ILE A 390 -24.92 -4.70 4.79
C ILE A 390 -23.89 -5.72 4.29
N GLU A 391 -23.68 -5.76 2.99
CA GLU A 391 -22.52 -6.44 2.42
C GLU A 391 -21.23 -5.67 2.68
N HIS A 392 -20.11 -6.36 2.70
CA HIS A 392 -18.78 -5.76 2.89
C HIS A 392 -18.49 -4.62 1.91
N SER A 393 -18.94 -4.75 0.67
CA SER A 393 -18.77 -3.74 -0.40
C SER A 393 -19.49 -2.42 -0.10
N ALA A 394 -20.54 -2.44 0.69
CA ALA A 394 -21.32 -1.25 1.04
C ALA A 394 -20.78 -0.49 2.26
N ALA A 395 -19.73 -1.00 2.92
CA ALA A 395 -19.22 -0.44 4.17
C ALA A 395 -18.85 1.05 4.09
N GLY A 396 -18.25 1.49 2.96
CA GLY A 396 -17.85 2.87 2.74
C GLY A 396 -18.99 3.86 2.48
N GLY A 397 -20.21 3.34 2.17
CA GLY A 397 -21.39 4.16 1.83
C GLY A 397 -22.38 4.35 2.99
N VAL A 398 -22.14 3.76 4.16
CA VAL A 398 -23.06 3.79 5.30
C VAL A 398 -22.46 4.63 6.42
N TYR A 399 -23.29 5.56 6.97
CA TYR A 399 -22.86 6.39 8.10
C TYR A 399 -22.66 5.55 9.37
N HIS A 400 -21.54 5.74 10.02
CA HIS A 400 -21.18 5.20 11.32
C HIS A 400 -20.13 6.08 12.00
N ASP A 401 -20.08 6.04 13.32
CA ASP A 401 -19.14 6.85 14.11
C ASP A 401 -17.79 6.14 14.28
N PHE A 402 -17.85 4.82 14.41
CA PHE A 402 -16.70 3.93 14.64
C PHE A 402 -16.82 2.66 13.80
N TRP A 403 -15.70 2.00 13.59
CA TRP A 403 -15.71 0.64 13.07
C TRP A 403 -14.89 -0.29 13.96
N VAL A 404 -15.20 -1.59 13.93
CA VAL A 404 -14.40 -2.61 14.62
C VAL A 404 -14.40 -3.91 13.83
N PRO A 405 -13.21 -4.51 13.57
CA PRO A 405 -13.13 -5.79 12.90
C PRO A 405 -13.40 -6.93 13.88
N ALA A 406 -14.15 -7.92 13.46
CA ALA A 406 -14.63 -9.00 14.31
C ALA A 406 -13.52 -9.79 15.00
N MET A 407 -12.43 -10.10 14.27
CA MET A 407 -11.30 -10.83 14.83
C MET A 407 -10.45 -10.01 15.82
N SER A 408 -10.73 -8.73 16.01
CA SER A 408 -10.03 -7.87 16.98
C SER A 408 -10.97 -7.24 18.01
N VAL A 409 -12.25 -7.60 18.02
CA VAL A 409 -13.26 -7.00 18.91
C VAL A 409 -12.98 -7.22 20.40
N LEU A 410 -12.24 -8.28 20.74
CA LEU A 410 -11.82 -8.57 22.12
C LEU A 410 -10.94 -7.48 22.71
N ILE A 411 -10.18 -6.75 21.86
CA ILE A 411 -9.30 -5.67 22.29
C ILE A 411 -10.12 -4.53 22.92
N PRO A 412 -11.02 -3.85 22.18
CA PRO A 412 -11.81 -2.77 22.76
C PRO A 412 -12.82 -3.26 23.82
N LEU A 413 -13.25 -4.52 23.78
CA LEU A 413 -14.06 -5.10 24.85
C LEU A 413 -13.28 -5.29 26.16
N GLY A 414 -11.94 -5.36 26.10
CA GLY A 414 -11.09 -5.56 27.27
C GLY A 414 -11.24 -6.97 27.86
N TYR A 415 -11.53 -7.97 27.03
CA TYR A 415 -11.79 -9.35 27.50
C TYR A 415 -10.50 -10.05 27.89
N GLU A 416 -10.62 -10.83 28.97
CA GLU A 416 -9.67 -11.85 29.39
C GLU A 416 -10.22 -13.26 29.11
N TYR A 417 -9.42 -14.30 29.22
CA TYR A 417 -9.88 -15.67 28.95
C TYR A 417 -11.08 -16.08 29.79
N LYS A 418 -11.20 -15.58 31.04
CA LYS A 418 -12.36 -15.84 31.92
C LYS A 418 -13.68 -15.26 31.38
N ASP A 419 -13.61 -14.26 30.50
CA ASP A 419 -14.76 -13.56 29.95
C ASP A 419 -15.26 -14.23 28.66
N ILE A 420 -14.47 -15.15 28.10
CA ILE A 420 -14.81 -15.89 26.88
C ILE A 420 -15.67 -17.10 27.28
N ASN A 421 -16.96 -16.86 27.44
CA ASN A 421 -17.93 -17.93 27.75
C ASN A 421 -18.48 -18.52 26.44
N GLY A 422 -18.72 -19.84 26.46
CA GLY A 422 -19.30 -20.60 25.33
C GLY A 422 -20.81 -20.46 25.18
N SER A 423 -21.43 -19.44 25.77
CA SER A 423 -22.89 -19.20 25.75
C SER A 423 -23.27 -18.13 24.74
#